data_4c502480ab16df9e4d8925fbd6f72c8d
#
_entry.id   4c502480ab16df9e4d8925fbd6f72c8d
#
_cell.length_a   1.000
_cell.length_b   1.000
_cell.length_c   1.000
_cell.angle_alpha   90.00
_cell.angle_beta   90.00
_cell.angle_gamma   90.00
#
_symmetry.space_group_name_H-M   'P 1'
#
loop_
_entity.id
_entity.type
_entity.pdbx_description
1 polymer ?
#
loop_
_entity_poly.entity_id
_entity_poly.type
_entity_poly.pdbx_seq_one_letter_code
_entity_poly.pdbx_strand_id
1 'polypeptide(L)'
;MNDPLIAELFHKEYSGLIRYAEIMYRKCGGYVDPRGRAEEIVQEAFFLAAEMRNELLKRDDKRAWLVSAVSYKVRDALKEDRKWAKGLLLLPDETEIVPFPELDEPPAYLSKEDYALLKRLYVEGYTYQELCAELGLSKSALAMKISRIKKTAKKNFEKISKKV
;
A
#
# COMPACT_ATOMS: atom_id res chain seq x y z
N MET A 1 3.68 -27.10 5.36
CA MET A 1 4.05 -26.04 6.34
C MET A 1 3.79 -26.60 7.73
N ASN A 2 4.84 -27.06 8.40
CA ASN A 2 4.69 -27.78 9.69
C ASN A 2 5.06 -26.94 10.92
N ASP A 3 5.01 -25.62 10.81
CA ASP A 3 5.27 -24.74 11.96
C ASP A 3 3.95 -24.48 12.71
N PRO A 4 3.83 -24.93 13.96
CA PRO A 4 2.59 -24.78 14.73
C PRO A 4 2.20 -23.31 14.96
N LEU A 5 3.19 -22.41 15.12
CA LEU A 5 2.93 -20.98 15.27
C LEU A 5 2.31 -20.37 14.00
N ILE A 6 2.90 -20.68 12.85
CA ILE A 6 2.40 -20.16 11.56
C ILE A 6 1.03 -20.76 11.26
N ALA A 7 0.80 -22.04 11.55
CA ALA A 7 -0.49 -22.68 11.38
C ALA A 7 -1.57 -22.04 12.26
N GLU A 8 -1.27 -21.76 13.52
CA GLU A 8 -2.19 -21.08 14.43
C GLU A 8 -2.54 -19.68 13.93
N LEU A 9 -1.55 -18.89 13.56
CA LEU A 9 -1.75 -17.55 13.01
C LEU A 9 -2.56 -17.58 11.71
N PHE A 10 -2.30 -18.56 10.86
CA PHE A 10 -3.05 -18.76 9.62
C PHE A 10 -4.52 -19.01 9.92
N HIS A 11 -4.85 -19.96 10.76
CA HIS A 11 -6.25 -20.26 11.12
C HIS A 11 -6.97 -19.08 11.74
N LYS A 12 -6.26 -18.30 12.56
CA LYS A 12 -6.86 -17.19 13.29
C LYS A 12 -7.02 -15.92 12.45
N GLU A 13 -6.02 -15.58 11.64
CA GLU A 13 -5.95 -14.26 11.02
C GLU A 13 -6.23 -14.27 9.51
N TYR A 14 -6.15 -15.42 8.83
CA TYR A 14 -6.19 -15.51 7.36
C TYR A 14 -7.38 -14.83 6.72
N SER A 15 -8.60 -15.13 7.17
CA SER A 15 -9.82 -14.55 6.59
C SER A 15 -9.94 -13.04 6.82
N GLY A 16 -9.51 -12.56 7.98
CA GLY A 16 -9.46 -11.14 8.30
C GLY A 16 -8.44 -10.40 7.46
N LEU A 17 -7.27 -11.00 7.24
CA LEU A 17 -6.22 -10.42 6.41
C LEU A 17 -6.60 -10.38 4.93
N ILE A 18 -7.30 -11.39 4.41
CA ILE A 18 -7.83 -11.35 3.03
C ILE A 18 -8.79 -10.18 2.86
N ARG A 19 -9.74 -10.02 3.77
CA ARG A 19 -10.68 -8.90 3.73
C ARG A 19 -9.97 -7.55 3.78
N TYR A 20 -8.98 -7.42 4.64
CA TYR A 20 -8.14 -6.22 4.75
C TYR A 20 -7.36 -5.95 3.44
N ALA A 21 -6.70 -6.97 2.90
CA ALA A 21 -5.96 -6.86 1.65
C ALA A 21 -6.86 -6.47 0.47
N GLU A 22 -8.04 -7.08 0.35
CA GLU A 22 -9.01 -6.78 -0.69
C GLU A 22 -9.48 -5.33 -0.63
N ILE A 23 -9.83 -4.84 0.57
CA ILE A 23 -10.25 -3.45 0.77
C ILE A 23 -9.12 -2.49 0.40
N MET A 24 -7.90 -2.75 0.87
CA MET A 24 -6.74 -1.93 0.55
C MET A 24 -6.43 -1.92 -0.94
N TYR A 25 -6.42 -3.09 -1.57
CA TYR A 25 -6.12 -3.23 -2.99
C TYR A 25 -7.14 -2.45 -3.84
N ARG A 26 -8.44 -2.58 -3.55
CA ARG A 26 -9.50 -1.82 -4.23
C ARG A 26 -9.37 -0.31 -4.02
N LYS A 27 -9.15 0.14 -2.79
CA LYS A 27 -8.98 1.57 -2.48
C LYS A 27 -7.79 2.20 -3.19
N CYS A 28 -6.77 1.39 -3.49
CA CYS A 28 -5.55 1.85 -4.14
C CYS A 28 -5.57 1.71 -5.67
N GLY A 29 -6.72 1.37 -6.24
CA GLY A 29 -6.89 1.29 -7.69
C GLY A 29 -6.60 -0.09 -8.29
N GLY A 30 -6.62 -1.13 -7.49
CA GLY A 30 -6.54 -2.51 -7.97
C GLY A 30 -7.91 -3.02 -8.43
N TYR A 31 -8.04 -3.39 -9.71
CA TYR A 31 -9.31 -3.81 -10.30
C TYR A 31 -9.31 -5.23 -10.83
N VAL A 32 -8.14 -5.79 -11.08
CA VAL A 32 -8.01 -7.13 -11.65
C VAL A 32 -8.20 -8.14 -10.53
N ASP A 33 -9.34 -8.84 -10.53
CA ASP A 33 -9.69 -9.86 -9.55
C ASP A 33 -9.26 -9.52 -8.10
N PRO A 34 -9.86 -8.51 -7.47
CA PRO A 34 -9.41 -8.05 -6.16
C PRO A 34 -9.42 -9.13 -5.08
N ARG A 35 -10.33 -10.10 -5.18
CA ARG A 35 -10.43 -11.21 -4.23
C ARG A 35 -9.30 -12.20 -4.41
N GLY A 36 -9.08 -12.68 -5.63
CA GLY A 36 -7.96 -13.59 -5.94
C GLY A 36 -6.62 -12.95 -5.64
N ARG A 37 -6.47 -11.65 -6.00
CA ARG A 37 -5.24 -10.91 -5.70
C ARG A 37 -5.00 -10.75 -4.19
N ALA A 38 -6.05 -10.52 -3.40
CA ALA A 38 -5.96 -10.47 -1.95
C ALA A 38 -5.54 -11.81 -1.34
N GLU A 39 -6.03 -12.92 -1.88
CA GLU A 39 -5.63 -14.26 -1.44
C GLU A 39 -4.15 -14.55 -1.71
N GLU A 40 -3.65 -14.21 -2.91
CA GLU A 40 -2.23 -14.30 -3.26
C GLU A 40 -1.36 -13.46 -2.31
N ILE A 41 -1.73 -12.20 -2.11
CA ILE A 41 -1.02 -11.25 -1.23
C ILE A 41 -0.90 -11.81 0.19
N VAL A 42 -1.99 -12.34 0.73
CA VAL A 42 -1.99 -12.89 2.10
C VAL A 42 -1.17 -14.17 2.18
N GLN A 43 -1.23 -15.05 1.17
CA GLN A 43 -0.37 -16.23 1.10
C GLN A 43 1.11 -15.84 1.08
N GLU A 44 1.51 -14.87 0.25
CA GLU A 44 2.88 -14.36 0.23
C GLU A 44 3.32 -13.77 1.59
N ALA A 45 2.42 -13.07 2.29
CA ALA A 45 2.70 -12.54 3.62
C ALA A 45 2.96 -13.68 4.64
N PHE A 46 2.22 -14.78 4.54
CA PHE A 46 2.47 -15.97 5.38
C PHE A 46 3.74 -16.73 4.99
N PHE A 47 4.10 -16.78 3.72
CA PHE A 47 5.42 -17.30 3.32
C PHE A 47 6.55 -16.49 3.92
N LEU A 48 6.45 -15.16 3.84
CA LEU A 48 7.41 -14.25 4.47
C LEU A 48 7.48 -14.46 5.99
N ALA A 49 6.33 -14.66 6.64
CA ALA A 49 6.25 -14.94 8.07
C ALA A 49 6.98 -16.25 8.44
N ALA A 50 6.88 -17.28 7.60
CA ALA A 50 7.58 -18.55 7.79
C ALA A 50 9.10 -18.39 7.60
N GLU A 51 9.53 -17.65 6.59
CA GLU A 51 10.95 -17.35 6.36
C GLU A 51 11.55 -16.50 7.49
N MET A 52 10.80 -15.51 7.96
CA MET A 52 11.22 -14.60 9.04
C MET A 52 10.74 -15.03 10.43
N ARG A 53 10.53 -16.34 10.63
CA ARG A 53 9.98 -16.89 11.87
C ARG A 53 10.68 -16.39 13.14
N ASN A 54 12.00 -16.36 13.13
CA ASN A 54 12.79 -15.94 14.29
C ASN A 54 12.57 -14.44 14.63
N GLU A 55 12.36 -13.61 13.63
CA GLU A 55 12.01 -12.20 13.84
C GLU A 55 10.56 -12.05 14.33
N LEU A 56 9.65 -12.85 13.77
CA LEU A 56 8.26 -12.87 14.18
C LEU A 56 8.09 -13.30 15.65
N LEU A 57 8.88 -14.27 16.10
CA LEU A 57 8.88 -14.73 17.50
C LEU A 57 9.28 -13.65 18.50
N LYS A 58 10.15 -12.71 18.09
CA LYS A 58 10.58 -11.58 18.92
C LYS A 58 9.53 -10.46 19.03
N ARG A 59 8.47 -10.50 18.21
CA ARG A 59 7.44 -9.48 18.21
C ARG A 59 6.35 -9.79 19.23
N ASP A 60 5.98 -8.80 20.02
CA ASP A 60 4.88 -8.90 20.97
C ASP A 60 3.54 -9.01 20.23
N ASP A 61 3.32 -8.18 19.21
CA ASP A 61 2.14 -8.21 18.37
C ASP A 61 2.44 -8.81 16.99
N LYS A 62 2.22 -10.12 16.86
CA LYS A 62 2.42 -10.86 15.61
C LYS A 62 1.40 -10.51 14.54
N ARG A 63 0.18 -10.14 14.96
CA ARG A 63 -0.88 -9.69 14.07
C ARG A 63 -0.52 -8.36 13.41
N ALA A 64 -0.03 -7.39 14.18
CA ALA A 64 0.42 -6.11 13.64
C ALA A 64 1.55 -6.29 12.62
N TRP A 65 2.45 -7.23 12.86
CA TRP A 65 3.49 -7.58 11.91
C TRP A 65 2.91 -8.14 10.59
N LEU A 66 1.94 -9.07 10.68
CA LEU A 66 1.26 -9.62 9.50
C LEU A 66 0.50 -8.54 8.72
N VAL A 67 -0.21 -7.65 9.39
CA VAL A 67 -0.89 -6.51 8.76
C VAL A 67 0.10 -5.62 8.00
N SER A 68 1.27 -5.35 8.59
CA SER A 68 2.35 -4.60 7.93
C SER A 68 2.90 -5.33 6.71
N ALA A 69 3.11 -6.65 6.80
CA ALA A 69 3.56 -7.48 5.71
C ALA A 69 2.55 -7.50 4.55
N VAL A 70 1.25 -7.65 4.85
CA VAL A 70 0.17 -7.59 3.87
C VAL A 70 0.13 -6.21 3.20
N SER A 71 0.23 -5.12 3.96
CA SER A 71 0.25 -3.75 3.41
C SER A 71 1.42 -3.53 2.46
N TYR A 72 2.58 -4.08 2.78
CA TYR A 72 3.76 -4.05 1.92
C TYR A 72 3.52 -4.82 0.62
N LYS A 73 2.96 -6.03 0.71
CA LYS A 73 2.65 -6.88 -0.44
C LYS A 73 1.55 -6.28 -1.34
N VAL A 74 0.56 -5.59 -0.77
CA VAL A 74 -0.43 -4.83 -1.56
C VAL A 74 0.27 -3.78 -2.42
N ARG A 75 1.21 -3.03 -1.85
CA ARG A 75 1.99 -2.02 -2.61
C ARG A 75 2.82 -2.64 -3.73
N ASP A 76 3.42 -3.81 -3.49
CA ASP A 76 4.17 -4.52 -4.52
C ASP A 76 3.25 -5.02 -5.64
N ALA A 77 2.10 -5.59 -5.31
CA ALA A 77 1.10 -6.01 -6.29
C ALA A 77 0.63 -4.84 -7.18
N LEU A 78 0.36 -3.68 -6.58
CA LEU A 78 -0.02 -2.49 -7.34
C LEU A 78 1.09 -1.98 -8.27
N LYS A 79 2.36 -2.12 -7.87
CA LYS A 79 3.49 -1.81 -8.76
C LYS A 79 3.54 -2.73 -9.96
N GLU A 80 3.34 -4.03 -9.74
CA GLU A 80 3.29 -5.02 -10.82
C GLU A 80 2.14 -4.71 -11.77
N ASP A 81 0.93 -4.47 -11.23
CA ASP A 81 -0.25 -4.16 -12.03
C ASP A 81 -0.06 -2.90 -12.86
N ARG A 82 0.62 -1.88 -12.33
CA ARG A 82 0.99 -0.68 -13.12
C ARG A 82 1.98 -0.97 -14.23
N LYS A 83 2.95 -1.85 -14.00
CA LYS A 83 3.89 -2.28 -15.07
C LYS A 83 3.14 -3.01 -16.18
N TRP A 84 2.22 -3.89 -15.82
CA TRP A 84 1.36 -4.59 -16.77
C TRP A 84 0.47 -3.63 -17.55
N ALA A 85 -0.17 -2.66 -16.87
CA ALA A 85 -1.00 -1.65 -17.52
C ALA A 85 -0.18 -0.79 -18.51
N LYS A 86 1.04 -0.39 -18.14
CA LYS A 86 1.95 0.31 -19.05
C LYS A 86 2.33 -0.54 -20.25
N GLY A 87 2.58 -1.84 -20.06
CA GLY A 87 2.86 -2.78 -21.14
C GLY A 87 1.67 -2.96 -22.09
N LEU A 88 0.45 -3.02 -21.55
CA LEU A 88 -0.80 -3.10 -22.32
C LEU A 88 -1.07 -1.83 -23.14
N LEU A 89 -0.71 -0.65 -22.64
CA LEU A 89 -0.81 0.61 -23.38
C LEU A 89 0.11 0.69 -24.60
N LEU A 90 1.13 -0.17 -24.66
CA LEU A 90 2.02 -0.31 -25.81
C LEU A 90 1.51 -1.32 -26.84
N LEU A 91 0.44 -2.06 -26.54
CA LEU A 91 -0.22 -2.96 -27.49
C LEU A 91 -1.26 -2.15 -28.29
N PRO A 92 -1.28 -2.28 -29.64
CA PRO A 92 -2.29 -1.59 -30.43
C PRO A 92 -3.66 -2.19 -30.16
N ASP A 93 -4.48 -1.38 -29.57
CA ASP A 93 -5.94 -1.32 -29.58
C ASP A 93 -6.80 -2.60 -29.41
N GLU A 94 -7.63 -2.59 -28.43
CA GLU A 94 -9.02 -3.06 -28.27
C GLU A 94 -9.46 -3.30 -26.82
N THR A 95 -8.77 -2.70 -25.85
CA THR A 95 -9.26 -2.75 -24.45
C THR A 95 -9.80 -1.39 -24.02
N GLU A 96 -11.09 -1.36 -23.73
CA GLU A 96 -11.71 -0.23 -23.04
C GLU A 96 -10.91 0.07 -21.77
N ILE A 97 -10.22 1.19 -21.76
CA ILE A 97 -9.52 1.67 -20.56
C ILE A 97 -10.62 2.05 -19.56
N VAL A 98 -10.85 1.18 -18.59
CA VAL A 98 -11.71 1.52 -17.46
C VAL A 98 -11.03 2.67 -16.71
N PRO A 99 -11.62 3.86 -16.65
CA PRO A 99 -11.00 4.97 -15.95
C PRO A 99 -10.80 4.61 -14.47
N PHE A 100 -9.64 4.98 -13.92
CA PHE A 100 -9.41 4.88 -12.49
C PHE A 100 -10.53 5.60 -11.75
N PRO A 101 -11.07 5.03 -10.66
CA PRO A 101 -12.06 5.73 -9.86
C PRO A 101 -11.47 7.04 -9.38
N GLU A 102 -12.34 8.03 -9.32
CA GLU A 102 -11.98 9.33 -8.74
C GLU A 102 -11.33 9.12 -7.38
N LEU A 103 -10.19 9.75 -7.21
CA LEU A 103 -9.46 9.73 -5.96
C LEU A 103 -10.35 10.27 -4.85
N ASP A 104 -10.39 9.58 -3.72
CA ASP A 104 -11.02 10.10 -2.50
C ASP A 104 -10.57 11.56 -2.30
N GLU A 105 -11.48 12.44 -1.95
CA GLU A 105 -11.12 13.82 -1.67
C GLU A 105 -10.04 13.90 -0.59
N PRO A 106 -9.04 14.77 -0.77
CA PRO A 106 -8.01 14.93 0.23
C PRO A 106 -8.62 15.40 1.55
N PRO A 107 -8.13 14.88 2.69
CA PRO A 107 -8.58 15.34 3.98
C PRO A 107 -8.27 16.83 4.18
N ALA A 108 -9.10 17.52 4.96
CA ALA A 108 -9.01 18.98 5.16
C ALA A 108 -7.66 19.50 5.69
N TYR A 109 -6.85 18.61 6.26
CA TYR A 109 -5.51 18.95 6.78
C TYR A 109 -4.38 18.79 5.76
N LEU A 110 -4.68 18.38 4.52
CA LEU A 110 -3.72 18.25 3.42
C LEU A 110 -4.16 19.01 2.18
N SER A 111 -3.22 19.59 1.46
CA SER A 111 -3.48 20.12 0.11
C SER A 111 -3.69 18.96 -0.88
N LYS A 112 -4.33 19.25 -2.01
CA LYS A 112 -4.55 18.24 -3.06
C LYS A 112 -3.23 17.68 -3.60
N GLU A 113 -2.24 18.55 -3.80
CA GLU A 113 -0.91 18.20 -4.30
C GLU A 113 -0.14 17.33 -3.30
N ASP A 114 -0.16 17.70 -2.03
CA ASP A 114 0.50 16.96 -0.96
C ASP A 114 -0.14 15.59 -0.74
N TYR A 115 -1.47 15.54 -0.76
CA TYR A 115 -2.22 14.29 -0.68
C TYR A 115 -1.89 13.36 -1.85
N ALA A 116 -1.89 13.88 -3.09
CA ALA A 116 -1.54 13.11 -4.27
C ALA A 116 -0.12 12.53 -4.18
N LEU A 117 0.85 13.31 -3.71
CA LEU A 117 2.22 12.85 -3.52
C LEU A 117 2.33 11.73 -2.47
N LEU A 118 1.71 11.92 -1.32
CA LEU A 118 1.69 10.91 -0.26
C LEU A 118 0.95 9.65 -0.70
N LYS A 119 -0.16 9.79 -1.41
CA LYS A 119 -0.93 8.66 -1.95
C LYS A 119 -0.08 7.85 -2.92
N ARG A 120 0.60 8.48 -3.85
CA ARG A 120 1.50 7.80 -4.80
C ARG A 120 2.61 7.03 -4.09
N LEU A 121 3.20 7.63 -3.07
CA LEU A 121 4.30 7.01 -2.34
C LEU A 121 3.83 5.85 -1.43
N TYR A 122 2.80 6.09 -0.61
CA TYR A 122 2.41 5.15 0.47
C TYR A 122 1.31 4.18 0.08
N VAL A 123 0.47 4.54 -0.88
CA VAL A 123 -0.72 3.79 -1.27
C VAL A 123 -0.52 3.12 -2.62
N GLU A 124 -0.10 3.87 -3.63
CA GLU A 124 0.07 3.36 -4.99
C GLU A 124 1.44 2.69 -5.22
N GLY A 125 2.31 2.70 -4.23
CA GLY A 125 3.58 1.99 -4.23
C GLY A 125 4.64 2.55 -5.17
N TYR A 126 4.61 3.85 -5.50
CA TYR A 126 5.71 4.50 -6.21
C TYR A 126 6.98 4.52 -5.37
N THR A 127 8.11 4.27 -5.99
CA THR A 127 9.41 4.39 -5.33
C THR A 127 9.87 5.84 -5.29
N TYR A 128 10.78 6.16 -4.37
CA TYR A 128 11.45 7.47 -4.37
C TYR A 128 12.13 7.79 -5.71
N GLN A 129 12.73 6.78 -6.33
CA GLN A 129 13.40 6.93 -7.63
C GLN A 129 12.43 7.32 -8.74
N GLU A 130 11.27 6.68 -8.82
CA GLU A 130 10.22 7.00 -9.80
C GLU A 130 9.69 8.42 -9.58
N LEU A 131 9.40 8.79 -8.34
CA LEU A 131 8.92 10.13 -8.02
C LEU A 131 9.98 11.23 -8.24
N CYS A 132 11.25 10.94 -7.96
CA CYS A 132 12.34 11.86 -8.27
C CYS A 132 12.46 12.11 -9.77
N ALA A 133 12.35 11.07 -10.59
CA ALA A 133 12.40 11.19 -12.05
C ALA A 133 11.25 12.03 -12.60
N GLU A 134 10.02 11.83 -12.08
CA GLU A 134 8.85 12.60 -12.52
C GLU A 134 8.86 14.05 -12.06
N LEU A 135 9.28 14.32 -10.83
CA LEU A 135 9.25 15.65 -10.23
C LEU A 135 10.52 16.47 -10.50
N GLY A 136 11.55 15.85 -11.08
CA GLY A 136 12.84 16.51 -11.29
C GLY A 136 13.57 16.86 -9.99
N LEU A 137 13.34 16.10 -8.92
CA LEU A 137 13.93 16.33 -7.60
C LEU A 137 15.01 15.31 -7.29
N SER A 138 16.00 15.71 -6.47
CA SER A 138 16.94 14.76 -5.86
C SER A 138 16.24 13.94 -4.77
N LYS A 139 16.82 12.78 -4.45
CA LYS A 139 16.29 11.89 -3.40
C LYS A 139 16.19 12.60 -2.03
N SER A 140 17.20 13.38 -1.67
CA SER A 140 17.19 14.19 -0.45
C SER A 140 16.15 15.30 -0.48
N ALA A 141 15.97 15.99 -1.61
CA ALA A 141 14.94 17.02 -1.76
C ALA A 141 13.54 16.45 -1.62
N LEU A 142 13.27 15.28 -2.22
CA LEU A 142 12.00 14.58 -2.07
C LEU A 142 11.75 14.15 -0.62
N ALA A 143 12.75 13.58 0.05
CA ALA A 143 12.65 13.18 1.46
C ALA A 143 12.34 14.38 2.38
N MET A 144 12.99 15.51 2.15
CA MET A 144 12.70 16.75 2.89
C MET A 144 11.29 17.28 2.62
N LYS A 145 10.84 17.23 1.37
CA LYS A 145 9.48 17.63 0.99
C LYS A 145 8.45 16.77 1.71
N ILE A 146 8.60 15.46 1.70
CA ILE A 146 7.70 14.53 2.39
C ILE A 146 7.70 14.76 3.90
N SER A 147 8.87 14.98 4.51
CA SER A 147 8.98 15.29 5.93
C SER A 147 8.23 16.58 6.30
N ARG A 148 8.34 17.62 5.49
CA ARG A 148 7.60 18.89 5.68
C ARG A 148 6.09 18.71 5.55
N ILE A 149 5.65 17.96 4.55
CA ILE A 149 4.23 17.62 4.36
C ILE A 149 3.67 16.93 5.60
N LYS A 150 4.36 15.91 6.11
CA LYS A 150 3.94 15.19 7.32
C LYS A 150 3.85 16.08 8.55
N LYS A 151 4.81 16.97 8.76
CA LYS A 151 4.80 17.92 9.89
C LYS A 151 3.64 18.91 9.77
N THR A 152 3.41 19.44 8.59
CA THR A 152 2.30 20.38 8.32
C THR A 152 0.95 19.69 8.49
N ALA A 153 0.80 18.48 7.96
CA ALA A 153 -0.41 17.69 8.11
C ALA A 153 -0.73 17.40 9.58
N LYS A 154 0.25 16.98 10.36
CA LYS A 154 0.09 16.76 11.80
C LYS A 154 -0.35 18.02 12.52
N LYS A 155 0.29 19.15 12.27
CA LYS A 155 -0.06 20.45 12.88
C LYS A 155 -1.49 20.88 12.52
N ASN A 156 -1.88 20.73 11.27
CA ASN A 156 -3.22 21.07 10.80
C ASN A 156 -4.28 20.14 11.38
N PHE A 157 -3.99 18.85 11.46
CA PHE A 157 -4.88 17.87 12.09
C PHE A 157 -5.12 18.19 13.57
N GLU A 158 -4.07 18.52 14.33
CA GLU A 158 -4.18 18.92 15.73
C GLU A 158 -5.04 20.18 15.91
N LYS A 159 -4.94 21.17 15.00
CA LYS A 159 -5.77 22.38 15.01
C LYS A 159 -7.25 22.07 14.76
N ILE A 160 -7.54 21.17 13.82
CA ILE A 160 -8.92 20.76 13.49
C ILE A 160 -9.51 19.96 14.64
N SER A 161 -8.76 19.04 15.24
CA SER A 161 -9.21 18.22 16.36
C SER A 161 -9.54 19.02 17.62
N LYS A 162 -8.88 20.17 17.82
CA LYS A 162 -9.16 21.06 18.96
C LYS A 162 -10.39 21.95 18.79
N LYS A 163 -10.94 22.02 17.55
CA LYS A 163 -12.14 22.81 17.25
C LYS A 163 -13.44 21.99 17.32
N VAL A 164 -13.32 20.71 17.50
CA VAL A 164 -14.44 19.78 17.72
C VAL A 164 -14.53 19.43 19.19
#